data_634f7b3e6cb66cdc09968615a729b62b
#
_entry.id   634f7b3e6cb66cdc09968615a729b62b
#
_cell.length_a   1.000
_cell.length_b   1.000
_cell.length_c   1.000
_cell.angle_alpha   90.00
_cell.angle_beta   90.00
_cell.angle_gamma   90.00
#
_symmetry.space_group_name_H-M   'P 1'
#
loop_
_entity.id
_entity.type
_entity.pdbx_description
1 polymer ?
#
loop_
_entity_poly.entity_id
_entity_poly.type
_entity_poly.pdbx_seq_one_letter_code
_entity_poly.pdbx_strand_id
1 'polypeptide(L)'
;YINHPVEAAISRRYVNDARRRLEGMPRLITIGITGSYGKTSVKFILATILSEKYEVLATPSSFNTPMGITRIVREQLQPRHQVFLAEMGARHKGDIAELVDLVHPKYGLLTSVGPQHLETFGTIATVAATKYELIEGLPADGAAFFAGDGGICEALYAKTTIDKTLAGLAGNCAVRAEDVRVT
;
A
#
# COMPACT_ATOMS: atom_id res chain seq x y z
N TYR A 1 15.09 17.72 26.05
CA TYR A 1 13.69 17.34 25.67
C TYR A 1 12.82 18.51 25.16
N ILE A 2 13.42 19.66 24.88
CA ILE A 2 12.70 20.87 24.38
C ILE A 2 12.36 20.73 22.86
N ASN A 3 13.02 19.85 22.11
CA ASN A 3 12.88 19.76 20.66
C ASN A 3 11.68 18.95 20.15
N HIS A 4 11.07 18.08 20.97
CA HIS A 4 9.99 17.19 20.53
C HIS A 4 8.75 17.91 19.93
N PRO A 5 8.22 19.00 20.55
CA PRO A 5 7.07 19.71 19.96
C PRO A 5 7.42 20.44 18.66
N VAL A 6 8.64 20.93 18.51
CA VAL A 6 9.11 21.61 17.29
C VAL A 6 9.27 20.59 16.14
N GLU A 7 9.88 19.45 16.41
CA GLU A 7 10.02 18.34 15.43
C GLU A 7 8.66 17.82 14.97
N ALA A 8 7.71 17.65 15.89
CA ALA A 8 6.35 17.24 15.56
C ALA A 8 5.60 18.29 14.71
N ALA A 9 5.80 19.57 14.97
CA ALA A 9 5.21 20.65 14.19
C ALA A 9 5.80 20.70 12.76
N ILE A 10 7.12 20.54 12.64
CA ILE A 10 7.82 20.46 11.33
C ILE A 10 7.33 19.25 10.55
N SER A 11 7.27 18.07 11.16
CA SER A 11 6.80 16.84 10.53
C SER A 11 5.36 17.00 10.01
N ARG A 12 4.45 17.53 10.83
CA ARG A 12 3.07 17.84 10.42
C ARG A 12 3.00 18.79 9.23
N ARG A 13 3.85 19.82 9.19
CA ARG A 13 3.90 20.76 8.07
C ARG A 13 4.30 20.04 6.77
N TYR A 14 5.28 19.13 6.84
CA TYR A 14 5.73 18.36 5.68
C TYR A 14 4.67 17.37 5.20
N VAL A 15 4.02 16.64 6.10
CA VAL A 15 2.91 15.74 5.79
C VAL A 15 1.77 16.52 5.11
N ASN A 16 1.37 17.67 5.66
CA ASN A 16 0.31 18.50 5.08
C ASN A 16 0.71 19.09 3.71
N ASP A 17 1.98 19.38 3.47
CA ASP A 17 2.46 19.81 2.17
C ASP A 17 2.37 18.68 1.14
N ALA A 18 2.79 17.46 1.51
CA ALA A 18 2.67 16.28 0.65
C ALA A 18 1.20 15.97 0.32
N ARG A 19 0.30 16.03 1.31
CA ARG A 19 -1.13 15.83 1.11
C ARG A 19 -1.69 16.81 0.08
N ARG A 20 -1.42 18.12 0.25
CA ARG A 20 -1.87 19.15 -0.70
C ARG A 20 -1.34 18.92 -2.13
N ARG A 21 -0.12 18.41 -2.29
CA ARG A 21 0.43 18.07 -3.62
C ARG A 21 -0.34 16.92 -4.27
N LEU A 22 -0.67 15.87 -3.51
CA LEU A 22 -1.47 14.76 -3.98
C LEU A 22 -2.90 15.21 -4.35
N GLU A 23 -3.55 15.98 -3.47
CA GLU A 23 -4.89 16.58 -3.71
C GLU A 23 -4.91 17.49 -4.95
N GLY A 24 -3.81 18.19 -5.21
CA GLY A 24 -3.62 19.02 -6.41
C GLY A 24 -3.49 18.25 -7.72
N MET A 25 -3.47 16.91 -7.66
CA MET A 25 -3.34 16.03 -8.82
C MET A 25 -4.55 15.08 -8.96
N PRO A 26 -5.75 15.57 -9.27
CA PRO A 26 -6.99 14.77 -9.25
C PRO A 26 -7.04 13.65 -10.30
N ARG A 27 -6.13 13.64 -11.27
CA ARG A 27 -5.99 12.57 -12.28
C ARG A 27 -4.93 11.53 -11.90
N LEU A 28 -4.19 11.74 -10.82
CA LEU A 28 -3.19 10.79 -10.34
C LEU A 28 -3.88 9.55 -9.78
N ILE A 29 -3.57 8.40 -10.33
CA ILE A 29 -4.03 7.12 -9.79
C ILE A 29 -3.06 6.69 -8.71
N THR A 30 -3.52 6.64 -7.47
CA THR A 30 -2.73 6.20 -6.33
C THR A 30 -3.03 4.74 -6.00
N ILE A 31 -1.98 3.93 -5.81
CA ILE A 31 -2.08 2.51 -5.51
C ILE A 31 -1.29 2.22 -4.23
N GLY A 32 -1.99 1.80 -3.18
CA GLY A 32 -1.38 1.34 -1.94
C GLY A 32 -1.00 -0.14 -2.02
N ILE A 33 0.19 -0.49 -1.53
CA ILE A 33 0.67 -1.88 -1.51
C ILE A 33 1.14 -2.22 -0.10
N THR A 34 0.46 -3.18 0.54
CA THR A 34 0.84 -3.66 1.86
C THR A 34 0.90 -5.19 1.92
N GLY A 35 1.35 -5.71 3.04
CA GLY A 35 1.48 -7.15 3.31
C GLY A 35 2.66 -7.45 4.22
N SER A 36 2.79 -8.68 4.66
CA SER A 36 3.94 -9.12 5.44
C SER A 36 5.16 -9.33 4.54
N TYR A 37 5.00 -10.01 3.41
CA TYR A 37 6.06 -10.33 2.47
C TYR A 37 5.69 -9.90 1.05
N GLY A 38 6.67 -9.72 0.17
CA GLY A 38 6.47 -9.50 -1.27
C GLY A 38 6.10 -8.07 -1.69
N LYS A 39 5.83 -7.13 -0.77
CA LYS A 39 5.46 -5.73 -1.08
C LYS A 39 6.38 -5.07 -2.09
N THR A 40 7.67 -5.08 -1.81
CA THR A 40 8.70 -4.41 -2.63
C THR A 40 8.83 -5.06 -4.01
N SER A 41 8.81 -6.39 -4.07
CA SER A 41 8.87 -7.12 -5.34
C SER A 41 7.63 -6.83 -6.21
N VAL A 42 6.43 -6.94 -5.64
CA VAL A 42 5.18 -6.63 -6.33
C VAL A 42 5.15 -5.19 -6.81
N LYS A 43 5.58 -4.23 -5.97
CA LYS A 43 5.69 -2.83 -6.35
C LYS A 43 6.56 -2.61 -7.58
N PHE A 44 7.75 -3.19 -7.62
CA PHE A 44 8.66 -3.01 -8.76
C PHE A 44 8.17 -3.73 -10.02
N ILE A 45 7.62 -4.94 -9.90
CA ILE A 45 7.01 -5.65 -11.04
C ILE A 45 5.86 -4.82 -11.61
N LEU A 46 4.97 -4.32 -10.75
CA LEU A 46 3.84 -3.50 -11.15
C LEU A 46 4.29 -2.17 -11.77
N ALA A 47 5.35 -1.53 -11.20
CA ALA A 47 5.94 -0.33 -11.77
C ALA A 47 6.46 -0.58 -13.20
N THR A 48 7.18 -1.67 -13.41
CA THR A 48 7.69 -2.05 -14.74
C THR A 48 6.54 -2.23 -15.75
N ILE A 49 5.52 -3.01 -15.38
CA ILE A 49 4.37 -3.27 -16.28
C ILE A 49 3.62 -1.97 -16.60
N LEU A 50 3.33 -1.14 -15.60
CA LEU A 50 2.59 0.10 -15.81
C LEU A 50 3.39 1.16 -16.56
N SER A 51 4.71 1.17 -16.43
CA SER A 51 5.59 2.12 -17.12
C SER A 51 5.62 1.95 -18.64
N GLU A 52 5.13 0.83 -19.18
CA GLU A 52 4.94 0.64 -20.63
C GLU A 52 3.89 1.61 -21.20
N LYS A 53 3.01 2.15 -20.34
CA LYS A 53 1.90 3.02 -20.78
C LYS A 53 1.78 4.32 -20.01
N TYR A 54 2.21 4.36 -18.76
CA TYR A 54 2.00 5.48 -17.85
C TYR A 54 3.32 6.02 -17.30
N GLU A 55 3.33 7.32 -16.97
CA GLU A 55 4.39 7.91 -16.16
C GLU A 55 4.19 7.52 -14.70
N VAL A 56 4.99 6.56 -14.23
CA VAL A 56 4.86 5.94 -12.91
C VAL A 56 5.89 6.50 -11.94
N LEU A 57 5.44 6.92 -10.76
CA LEU A 57 6.29 7.13 -9.60
C LEU A 57 6.06 5.99 -8.61
N ALA A 58 7.10 5.29 -8.22
CA ALA A 58 7.04 4.27 -7.16
C ALA A 58 7.93 4.67 -5.98
N THR A 59 7.47 4.44 -4.76
CA THR A 59 8.33 4.65 -3.58
C THR A 59 9.58 3.77 -3.68
N PRO A 60 10.80 4.29 -3.46
CA PRO A 60 12.01 3.48 -3.38
C PRO A 60 11.92 2.44 -2.24
N SER A 61 12.84 1.48 -2.23
CA SER A 61 12.95 0.51 -1.14
C SER A 61 13.02 1.21 0.22
N SER A 62 12.28 0.71 1.20
CA SER A 62 12.24 1.21 2.59
C SER A 62 11.55 2.58 2.82
N PHE A 63 11.09 3.28 1.80
CA PHE A 63 10.29 4.51 1.95
C PHE A 63 8.79 4.17 2.10
N ASN A 64 8.44 3.44 3.16
CA ASN A 64 7.11 2.89 3.40
C ASN A 64 6.49 3.38 4.72
N THR A 65 7.01 4.47 5.27
CA THR A 65 6.50 5.18 6.45
C THR A 65 5.90 6.54 6.05
N PRO A 66 5.10 7.21 6.91
CA PRO A 66 4.52 8.52 6.60
C PRO A 66 5.57 9.55 6.18
N MET A 67 6.68 9.66 6.89
CA MET A 67 7.76 10.59 6.53
C MET A 67 8.52 10.15 5.27
N GLY A 68 8.69 8.83 5.06
CA GLY A 68 9.30 8.30 3.84
C GLY A 68 8.48 8.65 2.60
N ILE A 69 7.17 8.38 2.62
CA ILE A 69 6.26 8.73 1.54
C ILE A 69 6.16 10.25 1.35
N THR A 70 6.06 11.01 2.44
CA THR A 70 6.07 12.48 2.41
C THR A 70 7.27 13.03 1.65
N ARG A 71 8.46 12.48 1.92
CA ARG A 71 9.69 12.88 1.24
C ARG A 71 9.62 12.62 -0.25
N ILE A 72 9.19 11.43 -0.67
CA ILE A 72 9.07 11.07 -2.09
C ILE A 72 8.07 11.97 -2.82
N VAL A 73 6.91 12.21 -2.22
CA VAL A 73 5.90 13.11 -2.79
C VAL A 73 6.45 14.54 -2.97
N ARG A 74 7.18 15.04 -1.98
CA ARG A 74 7.73 16.41 -2.02
C ARG A 74 8.91 16.57 -2.98
N GLU A 75 9.77 15.56 -3.08
CA GLU A 75 11.02 15.64 -3.87
C GLU A 75 10.87 15.13 -5.29
N GLN A 76 9.98 14.15 -5.54
CA GLN A 76 9.96 13.43 -6.80
C GLN A 76 8.62 13.48 -7.54
N LEU A 77 7.48 13.72 -6.85
CA LEU A 77 6.19 13.81 -7.52
C LEU A 77 6.13 15.05 -8.41
N GLN A 78 5.81 14.84 -9.69
CA GLN A 78 5.72 15.87 -10.72
C GLN A 78 4.37 15.80 -11.44
N PRO A 79 3.88 16.91 -12.03
CA PRO A 79 2.60 16.96 -12.74
C PRO A 79 2.44 15.96 -13.89
N ARG A 80 3.54 15.45 -14.44
CA ARG A 80 3.52 14.42 -15.50
C ARG A 80 3.16 13.03 -15.01
N HIS A 81 3.34 12.73 -13.72
CA HIS A 81 3.05 11.40 -13.20
C HIS A 81 1.55 11.11 -13.25
N GLN A 82 1.22 9.94 -13.72
CA GLN A 82 -0.14 9.44 -13.89
C GLN A 82 -0.49 8.36 -12.87
N VAL A 83 0.53 7.64 -12.37
CA VAL A 83 0.38 6.58 -11.36
C VAL A 83 1.40 6.80 -10.25
N PHE A 84 0.95 6.68 -9.00
CA PHE A 84 1.81 6.65 -7.82
C PHE A 84 1.63 5.33 -7.06
N LEU A 85 2.71 4.56 -6.97
CA LEU A 85 2.76 3.30 -6.23
C LEU A 85 3.38 3.54 -4.85
N ALA A 86 2.57 3.48 -3.81
CA ALA A 86 2.97 3.68 -2.42
C ALA A 86 3.09 2.35 -1.68
N GLU A 87 4.31 1.92 -1.37
CA GLU A 87 4.52 0.81 -0.44
C GLU A 87 4.20 1.27 0.98
N MET A 88 3.35 0.52 1.69
CA MET A 88 2.86 0.85 3.02
C MET A 88 3.34 -0.18 4.04
N GLY A 89 4.24 0.25 4.93
CA GLY A 89 4.78 -0.53 6.04
C GLY A 89 4.02 -0.27 7.33
N ALA A 90 4.00 -1.26 8.23
CA ALA A 90 3.43 -1.09 9.56
C ALA A 90 4.21 -1.90 10.61
N ARG A 91 4.29 -1.35 11.82
CA ARG A 91 4.80 -2.00 13.03
C ARG A 91 3.74 -2.01 14.14
N HIS A 92 2.74 -1.13 14.06
CA HIS A 92 1.66 -0.99 15.03
C HIS A 92 0.32 -0.89 14.30
N LYS A 93 -0.75 -1.19 15.04
CA LYS A 93 -2.11 -0.93 14.57
C LYS A 93 -2.31 0.57 14.33
N GLY A 94 -2.94 0.93 13.20
CA GLY A 94 -3.16 2.31 12.79
C GLY A 94 -2.09 2.86 11.84
N ASP A 95 -0.92 2.22 11.73
CA ASP A 95 0.16 2.71 10.85
C ASP A 95 -0.26 2.73 9.38
N ILE A 96 -1.02 1.73 8.92
CA ILE A 96 -1.53 1.69 7.54
C ILE A 96 -2.65 2.73 7.36
N ALA A 97 -3.53 2.90 8.34
CA ALA A 97 -4.58 3.92 8.28
C ALA A 97 -4.00 5.34 8.15
N GLU A 98 -2.90 5.65 8.86
CA GLU A 98 -2.18 6.92 8.71
C GLU A 98 -1.63 7.13 7.29
N LEU A 99 -1.08 6.06 6.68
CA LEU A 99 -0.58 6.11 5.32
C LEU A 99 -1.71 6.24 4.29
N VAL A 100 -2.84 5.59 4.51
CA VAL A 100 -4.05 5.72 3.69
C VAL A 100 -4.59 7.16 3.74
N ASP A 101 -4.64 7.76 4.93
CA ASP A 101 -5.06 9.16 5.13
C ASP A 101 -4.10 10.17 4.46
N LEU A 102 -2.82 9.83 4.33
CA LEU A 102 -1.86 10.65 3.59
C LEU A 102 -2.01 10.52 2.07
N VAL A 103 -2.15 9.28 1.56
CA VAL A 103 -2.01 8.94 0.13
C VAL A 103 -3.35 8.93 -0.59
N HIS A 104 -4.47 8.64 0.11
CA HIS A 104 -5.79 8.41 -0.46
C HIS A 104 -5.78 7.46 -1.67
N PRO A 105 -5.35 6.19 -1.48
CA PRO A 105 -5.23 5.26 -2.59
C PRO A 105 -6.58 4.94 -3.22
N LYS A 106 -6.61 4.92 -4.56
CA LYS A 106 -7.76 4.45 -5.36
C LYS A 106 -7.83 2.93 -5.39
N TYR A 107 -6.66 2.29 -5.38
CA TYR A 107 -6.52 0.83 -5.42
C TYR A 107 -5.62 0.34 -4.29
N GLY A 108 -5.94 -0.82 -3.75
CA GLY A 108 -5.18 -1.46 -2.67
C GLY A 108 -4.75 -2.88 -3.02
N LEU A 109 -3.47 -3.19 -2.83
CA LEU A 109 -2.93 -4.54 -2.99
C LEU A 109 -2.50 -5.10 -1.64
N LEU A 110 -3.02 -6.27 -1.28
CA LEU A 110 -2.60 -7.05 -0.12
C LEU A 110 -1.83 -8.28 -0.60
N THR A 111 -0.50 -8.25 -0.46
CA THR A 111 0.38 -9.28 -1.04
C THR A 111 0.43 -10.56 -0.22
N SER A 112 0.42 -10.46 1.09
CA SER A 112 0.42 -11.61 1.99
C SER A 112 0.16 -11.18 3.43
N VAL A 113 -0.30 -12.09 4.27
CA VAL A 113 -0.36 -11.92 5.73
C VAL A 113 0.31 -13.10 6.41
N GLY A 114 1.36 -12.82 7.16
CA GLY A 114 2.15 -13.82 7.87
C GLY A 114 2.75 -13.28 9.16
N PRO A 115 3.43 -14.12 9.95
CA PRO A 115 4.02 -13.77 11.24
C PRO A 115 5.22 -12.85 11.08
N GLN A 116 4.97 -11.56 10.93
CA GLN A 116 5.97 -10.49 10.84
C GLN A 116 5.76 -9.49 11.97
N HIS A 117 6.85 -9.05 12.63
CA HIS A 117 6.81 -8.10 13.75
C HIS A 117 5.87 -8.50 14.89
N LEU A 118 5.81 -9.79 15.22
CA LEU A 118 4.92 -10.29 16.29
C LEU A 118 5.26 -9.69 17.66
N GLU A 119 6.50 -9.27 17.87
CA GLU A 119 6.94 -8.56 19.09
C GLU A 119 6.18 -7.25 19.31
N THR A 120 5.72 -6.58 18.24
CA THR A 120 4.96 -5.33 18.32
C THR A 120 3.46 -5.52 18.11
N PHE A 121 3.06 -6.45 17.23
CA PHE A 121 1.64 -6.73 16.95
C PHE A 121 1.00 -7.67 17.97
N GLY A 122 1.77 -8.49 18.66
CA GLY A 122 1.29 -9.51 19.61
C GLY A 122 0.68 -10.73 18.93
N THR A 123 -0.23 -10.57 17.97
CA THR A 123 -0.92 -11.68 17.30
C THR A 123 -0.97 -11.52 15.79
N ILE A 124 -1.09 -12.64 15.06
CA ILE A 124 -1.30 -12.63 13.61
C ILE A 124 -2.65 -11.99 13.22
N ALA A 125 -3.64 -12.07 14.08
CA ALA A 125 -4.93 -11.40 13.88
C ALA A 125 -4.77 -9.88 13.87
N THR A 126 -3.92 -9.34 14.74
CA THR A 126 -3.58 -7.90 14.75
C THR A 126 -2.80 -7.52 13.50
N VAL A 127 -1.86 -8.37 13.04
CA VAL A 127 -1.15 -8.14 11.75
C VAL A 127 -2.16 -8.06 10.60
N ALA A 128 -3.08 -9.04 10.53
CA ALA A 128 -4.12 -9.11 9.50
C ALA A 128 -5.03 -7.87 9.52
N ALA A 129 -5.52 -7.49 10.69
CA ALA A 129 -6.37 -6.31 10.87
C ALA A 129 -5.65 -5.03 10.44
N THR A 130 -4.38 -4.85 10.83
CA THR A 130 -3.59 -3.67 10.45
C THR A 130 -3.34 -3.61 8.94
N LYS A 131 -3.01 -4.74 8.29
CA LYS A 131 -2.83 -4.73 6.83
C LYS A 131 -4.15 -4.46 6.10
N TYR A 132 -5.27 -4.90 6.68
CA TYR A 132 -6.59 -4.69 6.12
C TYR A 132 -7.06 -3.23 6.21
N GLU A 133 -6.47 -2.39 7.07
CA GLU A 133 -6.72 -0.94 7.12
C GLU A 133 -6.56 -0.27 5.74
N LEU A 134 -5.66 -0.79 4.88
CA LEU A 134 -5.55 -0.32 3.49
C LEU A 134 -6.88 -0.49 2.74
N ILE A 135 -7.49 -1.66 2.85
CA ILE A 135 -8.71 -1.99 2.12
C ILE A 135 -9.91 -1.24 2.68
N GLU A 136 -9.99 -1.10 4.01
CA GLU A 136 -11.05 -0.33 4.68
C GLU A 136 -11.03 1.16 4.32
N GLY A 137 -9.85 1.69 4.00
CA GLY A 137 -9.69 3.09 3.62
C GLY A 137 -9.83 3.38 2.12
N LEU A 138 -10.11 2.38 1.27
CA LEU A 138 -10.35 2.61 -0.15
C LEU A 138 -11.72 3.27 -0.38
N PRO A 139 -11.84 4.14 -1.40
CA PRO A 139 -13.12 4.73 -1.77
C PRO A 139 -14.09 3.67 -2.31
N ALA A 140 -15.38 3.93 -2.25
CA ALA A 140 -16.42 2.98 -2.69
C ALA A 140 -16.31 2.60 -4.18
N ASP A 141 -15.75 3.48 -5.01
CA ASP A 141 -15.46 3.27 -6.43
C ASP A 141 -14.02 2.81 -6.69
N GLY A 142 -13.30 2.41 -5.64
CA GLY A 142 -11.98 1.79 -5.69
C GLY A 142 -12.04 0.28 -5.86
N ALA A 143 -10.88 -0.36 -5.94
CA ALA A 143 -10.80 -1.82 -6.00
C ALA A 143 -9.63 -2.37 -5.16
N ALA A 144 -9.85 -3.57 -4.62
CA ALA A 144 -8.90 -4.31 -3.79
C ALA A 144 -8.38 -5.55 -4.50
N PHE A 145 -7.08 -5.80 -4.39
CA PHE A 145 -6.42 -6.96 -4.98
C PHE A 145 -5.76 -7.78 -3.87
N PHE A 146 -6.02 -9.07 -3.85
CA PHE A 146 -5.53 -9.99 -2.83
C PHE A 146 -4.73 -11.13 -3.44
N ALA A 147 -3.69 -11.57 -2.74
CA ALA A 147 -3.02 -12.80 -3.08
C ALA A 147 -3.88 -14.01 -2.68
N GLY A 148 -4.09 -14.92 -3.62
CA GLY A 148 -4.76 -16.21 -3.40
C GLY A 148 -3.75 -17.24 -2.94
N ASP A 149 -3.35 -17.15 -1.67
CA ASP A 149 -2.37 -18.02 -1.01
C ASP A 149 -2.99 -19.10 -0.13
N GLY A 150 -4.33 -19.25 -0.16
CA GLY A 150 -5.08 -20.25 0.59
C GLY A 150 -5.19 -19.94 2.09
N GLY A 151 -4.92 -18.69 2.51
CA GLY A 151 -4.81 -18.36 3.92
C GLY A 151 -5.64 -17.15 4.36
N ILE A 152 -4.99 -16.29 5.15
CA ILE A 152 -5.62 -15.12 5.76
C ILE A 152 -6.08 -14.12 4.69
N CYS A 153 -5.34 -13.96 3.59
CA CYS A 153 -5.73 -13.05 2.51
C CYS A 153 -7.06 -13.44 1.86
N GLU A 154 -7.35 -14.75 1.69
CA GLU A 154 -8.64 -15.21 1.16
C GLU A 154 -9.79 -14.95 2.15
N ALA A 155 -9.55 -15.11 3.46
CA ALA A 155 -10.55 -14.76 4.46
C ALA A 155 -10.85 -13.25 4.48
N LEU A 156 -9.82 -12.41 4.28
CA LEU A 156 -9.97 -10.96 4.15
C LEU A 156 -10.69 -10.60 2.84
N TYR A 157 -10.35 -11.26 1.74
CA TYR A 157 -11.05 -11.13 0.47
C TYR A 157 -12.54 -11.45 0.63
N ALA A 158 -12.88 -12.56 1.28
CA ALA A 158 -14.27 -12.99 1.45
C ALA A 158 -15.14 -11.92 2.15
N LYS A 159 -14.61 -11.23 3.16
CA LYS A 159 -15.34 -10.19 3.92
C LYS A 159 -15.37 -8.81 3.25
N THR A 160 -14.54 -8.57 2.23
CA THR A 160 -14.47 -7.28 1.52
C THR A 160 -15.72 -7.07 0.67
N THR A 161 -16.30 -5.86 0.67
CA THR A 161 -17.56 -5.54 -0.01
C THR A 161 -17.40 -4.66 -1.24
N ILE A 162 -16.26 -3.94 -1.37
CA ILE A 162 -15.96 -3.16 -2.59
C ILE A 162 -15.52 -4.09 -3.72
N ASP A 163 -15.34 -3.54 -4.92
CA ASP A 163 -14.78 -4.28 -6.05
C ASP A 163 -13.45 -4.94 -5.67
N LYS A 164 -13.30 -6.23 -5.99
CA LYS A 164 -12.18 -7.03 -5.51
C LYS A 164 -11.78 -8.14 -6.46
N THR A 165 -10.48 -8.41 -6.50
CA THR A 165 -9.89 -9.47 -7.32
C THR A 165 -8.97 -10.35 -6.46
N LEU A 166 -9.09 -11.66 -6.60
CA LEU A 166 -8.16 -12.64 -6.06
C LEU A 166 -7.23 -13.11 -7.16
N ALA A 167 -5.92 -13.04 -6.94
CA ALA A 167 -4.88 -13.45 -7.89
C ALA A 167 -3.94 -14.48 -7.24
N GLY A 168 -3.67 -15.59 -7.91
CA GLY A 168 -2.82 -16.66 -7.36
C GLY A 168 -2.74 -17.89 -8.23
N LEU A 169 -2.42 -19.04 -7.61
CA LEU A 169 -2.29 -20.34 -8.27
C LEU A 169 -3.54 -21.19 -8.13
N ALA A 170 -4.38 -20.91 -7.13
CA ALA A 170 -5.57 -21.73 -6.85
C ALA A 170 -6.68 -21.55 -7.88
N GLY A 171 -7.49 -22.58 -8.09
CA GLY A 171 -8.57 -22.59 -9.07
C GLY A 171 -9.71 -21.60 -8.81
N ASN A 172 -9.82 -21.04 -7.59
CA ASN A 172 -10.78 -20.01 -7.21
C ASN A 172 -10.30 -18.58 -7.50
N CYS A 173 -9.07 -18.39 -8.00
CA CYS A 173 -8.53 -17.08 -8.35
C CYS A 173 -9.11 -16.58 -9.68
N ALA A 174 -9.54 -15.30 -9.71
CA ALA A 174 -10.00 -14.63 -10.92
C ALA A 174 -8.84 -14.39 -11.92
N VAL A 175 -7.63 -14.14 -11.37
CA VAL A 175 -6.38 -14.09 -12.15
C VAL A 175 -5.51 -15.25 -11.66
N ARG A 176 -5.23 -16.21 -12.55
CA ARG A 176 -4.50 -17.42 -12.21
C ARG A 176 -3.23 -17.55 -13.03
N ALA A 177 -2.13 -17.84 -12.33
CA ALA A 177 -0.90 -18.24 -12.97
C ALA A 177 -0.92 -19.78 -13.19
N GLU A 178 -0.55 -20.21 -14.41
CA GLU A 178 -0.46 -21.61 -14.81
C GLU A 178 0.98 -21.94 -15.23
N ASP A 179 1.35 -23.21 -15.16
CA ASP A 179 2.66 -23.72 -15.59
C ASP A 179 3.87 -22.99 -14.98
N VAL A 180 3.74 -22.55 -13.71
CA VAL A 180 4.82 -21.90 -12.97
C VAL A 180 5.95 -22.90 -12.75
N ARG A 181 7.13 -22.62 -13.32
CA ARG A 181 8.35 -23.41 -13.14
C ARG A 181 9.37 -22.60 -12.33
N VAL A 182 9.89 -23.20 -11.28
CA VAL A 182 11.02 -22.66 -10.53
C VAL A 182 12.31 -23.16 -11.22
N THR A 183 13.11 -22.25 -11.72
CA THR A 183 14.43 -22.54 -12.34
C THR A 183 15.53 -22.26 -11.34
#